data_b948497113da67fc411609bdffeadc26
#
_entry.id   b948497113da67fc411609bdffeadc26
#
_cell.length_a   1.000
_cell.length_b   1.000
_cell.length_c   1.000
_cell.angle_alpha   90.00
_cell.angle_beta   90.00
_cell.angle_gamma   90.00
#
_symmetry.space_group_name_H-M   'P 1'
#
loop_
_entity.id
_entity.type
_entity.pdbx_description
1 polymer ?
#
loop_
_entity_poly.entity_id
_entity_poly.type
_entity_poly.pdbx_seq_one_letter_code
_entity_poly.pdbx_strand_id
1 'polypeptide(L)'
;MRQSKYTSYPWRLSILLAERGLLALYRAMAFIAGLPNRTSKAGARACRAGFRVSRTTLLMVVIALSAGCADQPTLNSQYFAVDNPKKLSQWSVIQAHDQVLTLADDAQVYQLASPLFSDYAGKLRTLSLPKGAQVSLDADTERFVYPVGTIMTKTFYYRRAAGSQRSEFRLVKANQGAEFGVNDFSLSTLTLLETRVLVKRASGWAALPYVWDADQQDATLSPAGALIRASLQDADRLQAPQTFAYLVPNQNQCAGCHVLDQATKAMLPIGPHPRHLATGRQGDQLADWVASGALSDEGLQRAKGLGANVDWRDAHQPLNQRARSYLDINCGHCHSPTGPADTSGMFLNAATQDPIRWGVCKAPIAAGQGTGGAQYGIVPGNPDASILSYRLGSVDPGAMMPELGRSLVHSEGLALIRSWITEMSGQCNAAQQTVVHSDGHNPRLLDENPAFTLASGLD
;
A
#
# COMPACT_ATOMS: atom_id res chain seq x y z
N MET A 1 -8.81 15.58 46.51
CA MET A 1 -10.20 16.13 46.47
C MET A 1 -10.48 16.73 45.10
N ARG A 2 -11.48 16.27 44.47
CA ARG A 2 -12.36 16.63 43.35
C ARG A 2 -12.21 15.65 42.18
N GLN A 3 -13.14 14.69 42.22
CA GLN A 3 -13.60 13.91 41.10
C GLN A 3 -14.39 14.78 40.10
N SER A 4 -14.25 14.55 38.83
CA SER A 4 -15.24 14.94 37.84
C SER A 4 -15.60 13.73 36.98
N LYS A 5 -16.84 13.33 37.11
CA LYS A 5 -17.52 12.26 36.33
C LYS A 5 -17.87 12.82 34.95
N TYR A 6 -17.57 12.12 33.90
CA TYR A 6 -18.29 12.24 32.63
C TYR A 6 -18.71 10.84 32.16
N THR A 7 -19.98 10.57 32.35
CA THR A 7 -20.71 9.49 31.69
C THR A 7 -21.32 10.06 30.39
N SER A 8 -20.88 9.59 29.25
CA SER A 8 -21.50 9.89 27.95
C SER A 8 -22.35 8.70 27.49
N TYR A 9 -23.63 8.95 27.24
CA TYR A 9 -24.60 7.99 26.72
C TYR A 9 -24.68 8.10 25.18
N PRO A 10 -24.30 7.11 24.40
CA PRO A 10 -24.45 7.15 22.92
C PRO A 10 -25.86 6.83 22.41
N TRP A 11 -26.79 6.39 23.25
CA TRP A 11 -28.12 5.89 22.83
C TRP A 11 -29.15 6.97 22.48
N ARG A 12 -28.97 8.22 22.90
CA ARG A 12 -29.96 9.28 22.64
C ARG A 12 -29.88 9.86 21.20
N LEU A 13 -28.76 9.73 20.51
CA LEU A 13 -28.62 10.27 19.14
C LEU A 13 -29.31 9.38 18.11
N SER A 14 -29.30 8.08 18.29
CA SER A 14 -29.91 7.12 17.36
C SER A 14 -31.44 7.20 17.34
N ILE A 15 -32.06 7.48 18.48
CA ILE A 15 -33.54 7.58 18.58
C ILE A 15 -34.03 8.88 17.92
N LEU A 16 -33.31 10.00 18.09
CA LEU A 16 -33.68 11.27 17.47
C LEU A 16 -33.52 11.29 15.94
N LEU A 17 -32.60 10.52 15.39
CA LEU A 17 -32.44 10.36 13.95
C LEU A 17 -33.51 9.46 13.33
N ALA A 18 -33.95 8.43 14.04
CA ALA A 18 -35.04 7.56 13.62
C ALA A 18 -36.39 8.29 13.61
N GLU A 19 -36.69 9.12 14.62
CA GLU A 19 -37.92 9.91 14.64
C GLU A 19 -37.97 10.99 13.56
N ARG A 20 -36.84 11.62 13.24
CA ARG A 20 -36.79 12.61 12.16
C ARG A 20 -36.91 11.95 10.78
N GLY A 21 -36.37 10.75 10.60
CA GLY A 21 -36.52 9.97 9.37
C GLY A 21 -37.96 9.53 9.13
N LEU A 22 -38.68 9.07 10.15
CA LEU A 22 -40.10 8.69 10.07
C LEU A 22 -40.99 9.89 9.78
N LEU A 23 -40.71 11.04 10.34
CA LEU A 23 -41.51 12.27 10.08
C LEU A 23 -41.27 12.80 8.66
N ALA A 24 -40.10 12.67 8.11
CA ALA A 24 -39.78 13.02 6.73
C ALA A 24 -40.48 12.09 5.73
N LEU A 25 -40.50 10.79 6.00
CA LEU A 25 -41.25 9.79 5.21
C LEU A 25 -42.76 10.02 5.26
N TYR A 26 -43.31 10.37 6.42
CA TYR A 26 -44.73 10.69 6.55
C TYR A 26 -45.10 11.95 5.77
N ARG A 27 -44.26 13.00 5.77
CA ARG A 27 -44.44 14.21 5.00
C ARG A 27 -44.36 13.99 3.48
N ALA A 28 -43.42 13.12 3.05
CA ALA A 28 -43.32 12.75 1.63
C ALA A 28 -44.53 11.95 1.15
N MET A 29 -45.05 11.03 1.95
CA MET A 29 -46.26 10.27 1.62
C MET A 29 -47.53 11.15 1.61
N ALA A 30 -47.62 12.15 2.49
CA ALA A 30 -48.74 13.10 2.47
C ALA A 30 -48.73 14.01 1.24
N PHE A 31 -47.54 14.32 0.72
CA PHE A 31 -47.39 15.11 -0.53
C PHE A 31 -47.78 14.33 -1.77
N ILE A 32 -47.50 13.03 -1.81
CA ILE A 32 -47.87 12.14 -2.94
C ILE A 32 -49.37 11.82 -2.93
N ALA A 33 -50.01 11.85 -1.75
CA ALA A 33 -51.43 11.58 -1.59
C ALA A 33 -52.34 12.80 -1.82
N GLY A 34 -51.83 13.97 -2.15
CA GLY A 34 -52.60 15.16 -2.49
C GLY A 34 -53.45 15.73 -1.34
N LEU A 35 -53.10 15.47 -0.07
CA LEU A 35 -53.85 15.94 1.09
C LEU A 35 -53.44 17.38 1.51
N PRO A 36 -54.38 18.31 1.74
CA PRO A 36 -54.07 19.69 2.08
C PRO A 36 -53.51 19.81 3.51
N ASN A 37 -52.40 20.51 3.61
CA ASN A 37 -51.69 20.81 4.84
C ASN A 37 -52.43 21.95 5.58
N ARG A 38 -53.37 21.65 6.49
CA ARG A 38 -54.00 22.64 7.37
C ARG A 38 -53.80 22.25 8.82
N THR A 39 -52.91 22.95 9.49
CA THR A 39 -52.88 23.03 10.93
C THR A 39 -53.77 24.16 11.41
N SER A 40 -54.97 23.88 11.91
CA SER A 40 -55.70 24.79 12.77
C SER A 40 -56.28 23.99 13.95
N LYS A 41 -56.01 24.49 15.15
CA LYS A 41 -56.62 23.99 16.40
C LYS A 41 -58.11 24.37 16.41
N ALA A 42 -59.00 23.42 16.34
CA ALA A 42 -60.29 23.44 17.01
C ALA A 42 -61.10 22.20 16.64
N GLY A 43 -61.70 21.55 17.64
CA GLY A 43 -62.95 20.82 17.51
C GLY A 43 -62.81 19.30 17.25
N ALA A 44 -62.79 18.55 18.34
CA ALA A 44 -63.13 17.14 18.34
C ALA A 44 -64.59 16.96 17.95
N ARG A 45 -64.89 16.30 16.85
CA ARG A 45 -66.10 15.43 16.70
C ARG A 45 -65.94 14.49 15.51
N ALA A 46 -66.28 13.26 15.78
CA ALA A 46 -66.15 12.05 15.00
C ALA A 46 -66.60 12.14 13.54
N CYS A 47 -65.78 11.55 12.65
CA CYS A 47 -66.29 10.84 11.49
C CYS A 47 -65.45 9.57 11.32
N ARG A 48 -66.04 8.44 11.68
CA ARG A 48 -65.53 7.10 11.34
C ARG A 48 -65.76 6.89 9.85
N ALA A 49 -64.81 7.27 9.02
CA ALA A 49 -64.71 6.78 7.67
C ALA A 49 -63.59 5.71 7.67
N GLY A 50 -64.01 4.47 7.65
CA GLY A 50 -63.07 3.33 7.62
C GLY A 50 -62.37 3.29 6.25
N PHE A 51 -61.11 3.73 6.24
CA PHE A 51 -60.20 3.46 5.14
C PHE A 51 -59.75 2.00 5.25
N ARG A 52 -60.44 1.13 4.51
CA ARG A 52 -59.99 -0.25 4.31
C ARG A 52 -58.78 -0.21 3.38
N VAL A 53 -57.56 -0.07 3.92
CA VAL A 53 -56.35 -0.41 3.18
C VAL A 53 -56.44 -1.90 2.87
N SER A 54 -56.57 -2.23 1.60
CA SER A 54 -56.67 -3.60 1.14
C SER A 54 -55.44 -4.36 1.63
N ARG A 55 -55.66 -5.56 2.20
CA ARG A 55 -54.58 -6.45 2.60
C ARG A 55 -53.56 -6.71 1.48
N THR A 56 -54.01 -6.61 0.23
CA THR A 56 -53.15 -6.71 -0.97
C THR A 56 -52.19 -5.52 -1.13
N THR A 57 -52.61 -4.28 -0.79
CA THR A 57 -51.69 -3.12 -0.87
C THR A 57 -50.63 -3.15 0.23
N LEU A 58 -50.99 -3.60 1.42
CA LEU A 58 -50.01 -3.78 2.50
C LEU A 58 -49.05 -4.92 2.21
N LEU A 59 -49.50 -6.02 1.58
CA LEU A 59 -48.67 -7.14 1.17
C LEU A 59 -47.69 -6.74 0.06
N MET A 60 -48.10 -5.93 -0.91
CA MET A 60 -47.23 -5.41 -1.97
C MET A 60 -46.12 -4.47 -1.45
N VAL A 61 -46.43 -3.64 -0.45
CA VAL A 61 -45.42 -2.74 0.17
C VAL A 61 -44.45 -3.56 1.02
N VAL A 62 -44.91 -4.60 1.70
CA VAL A 62 -44.01 -5.50 2.48
C VAL A 62 -43.12 -6.33 1.55
N ILE A 63 -43.69 -6.81 0.41
CA ILE A 63 -42.88 -7.53 -0.60
C ILE A 63 -41.89 -6.59 -1.29
N ALA A 64 -42.25 -5.33 -1.55
CA ALA A 64 -41.32 -4.34 -2.12
C ALA A 64 -40.20 -3.92 -1.13
N LEU A 65 -40.48 -3.95 0.18
CA LEU A 65 -39.46 -3.68 1.21
C LEU A 65 -38.56 -4.90 1.53
N SER A 66 -39.03 -6.12 1.23
CA SER A 66 -38.19 -7.33 1.37
C SER A 66 -37.35 -7.66 0.14
N ALA A 67 -37.63 -7.04 -1.01
CA ALA A 67 -36.80 -7.19 -2.22
C ALA A 67 -35.53 -6.30 -2.25
N GLY A 68 -35.29 -5.51 -1.19
CA GLY A 68 -34.20 -4.54 -1.13
C GLY A 68 -32.93 -5.00 -0.37
N CYS A 69 -32.93 -6.20 0.20
CA CYS A 69 -31.71 -6.82 0.71
C CYS A 69 -31.40 -8.05 -0.14
N ALA A 70 -30.90 -7.82 -1.36
CA ALA A 70 -30.11 -8.85 -1.99
C ALA A 70 -28.86 -8.98 -1.12
N ASP A 71 -28.75 -10.08 -0.39
CA ASP A 71 -27.50 -10.46 0.27
C ASP A 71 -26.42 -10.41 -0.81
N GLN A 72 -25.47 -9.48 -0.64
CA GLN A 72 -24.27 -9.47 -1.48
C GLN A 72 -23.65 -10.87 -1.33
N PRO A 73 -23.27 -11.53 -2.42
CA PRO A 73 -22.65 -12.84 -2.31
C PRO A 73 -21.40 -12.71 -1.47
N THR A 74 -21.38 -13.37 -0.32
CA THR A 74 -20.21 -13.43 0.56
C THR A 74 -19.14 -14.26 -0.14
N LEU A 75 -17.94 -13.67 -0.32
CA LEU A 75 -16.79 -14.36 -0.85
C LEU A 75 -15.90 -14.79 0.34
N ASN A 76 -15.45 -16.03 0.31
CA ASN A 76 -14.42 -16.51 1.23
C ASN A 76 -13.20 -16.94 0.42
N SER A 77 -12.02 -16.46 0.81
CA SER A 77 -10.77 -16.79 0.14
C SER A 77 -10.56 -18.29 0.01
N GLN A 78 -10.26 -18.76 -1.18
CA GLN A 78 -9.98 -20.16 -1.48
C GLN A 78 -8.48 -20.41 -1.51
N TYR A 79 -7.98 -21.27 -0.63
CA TYR A 79 -6.59 -21.68 -0.58
C TYR A 79 -6.30 -22.84 -1.55
N PHE A 80 -5.22 -22.70 -2.32
CA PHE A 80 -4.70 -23.74 -3.21
C PHE A 80 -3.31 -24.19 -2.74
N ALA A 81 -3.22 -25.38 -2.17
CA ALA A 81 -1.99 -25.91 -1.56
C ALA A 81 -0.86 -26.14 -2.58
N VAL A 82 -1.21 -26.49 -3.82
CA VAL A 82 -0.25 -26.88 -4.89
C VAL A 82 -0.57 -26.17 -6.20
N ASP A 83 -1.84 -26.12 -6.59
CA ASP A 83 -2.27 -25.66 -7.90
C ASP A 83 -2.15 -24.14 -8.05
N ASN A 84 -1.90 -23.70 -9.29
CA ASN A 84 -1.91 -22.31 -9.69
C ASN A 84 -3.14 -22.06 -10.57
N PRO A 85 -4.25 -21.57 -10.03
CA PRO A 85 -5.47 -21.29 -10.78
C PRO A 85 -5.20 -20.42 -11.99
N LYS A 86 -5.85 -20.69 -13.12
CA LYS A 86 -5.65 -19.92 -14.36
C LYS A 86 -6.27 -18.53 -14.28
N LYS A 87 -7.37 -18.38 -13.54
CA LYS A 87 -8.10 -17.12 -13.37
C LYS A 87 -8.00 -16.63 -11.93
N LEU A 88 -7.87 -15.31 -11.77
CA LEU A 88 -7.77 -14.68 -10.46
C LEU A 88 -9.04 -14.91 -9.61
N SER A 89 -10.22 -14.88 -10.27
CA SER A 89 -11.51 -15.10 -9.62
C SER A 89 -11.59 -16.46 -8.90
N GLN A 90 -10.83 -17.46 -9.31
CA GLN A 90 -10.81 -18.78 -8.69
C GLN A 90 -10.25 -18.77 -7.25
N TRP A 91 -9.42 -17.75 -6.91
CA TRP A 91 -8.96 -17.56 -5.53
C TRP A 91 -10.06 -17.05 -4.60
N SER A 92 -11.14 -16.54 -5.14
CA SER A 92 -12.25 -15.89 -4.40
C SER A 92 -11.80 -14.74 -3.48
N VAL A 93 -10.58 -14.22 -3.62
CA VAL A 93 -10.06 -13.08 -2.84
C VAL A 93 -10.49 -11.75 -3.43
N ILE A 94 -10.58 -11.67 -4.75
CA ILE A 94 -11.00 -10.49 -5.53
C ILE A 94 -11.82 -10.97 -6.72
N GLN A 95 -12.96 -10.37 -6.93
CA GLN A 95 -13.80 -10.56 -8.13
C GLN A 95 -14.21 -9.20 -8.67
N ALA A 96 -14.32 -9.10 -9.99
CA ALA A 96 -14.83 -7.91 -10.66
C ALA A 96 -16.20 -8.23 -11.29
N HIS A 97 -17.19 -7.43 -10.97
CA HIS A 97 -18.53 -7.54 -11.55
C HIS A 97 -19.14 -6.15 -11.67
N ASP A 98 -19.77 -5.86 -12.81
CA ASP A 98 -20.49 -4.60 -13.05
C ASP A 98 -19.70 -3.33 -12.68
N GLN A 99 -18.42 -3.28 -13.03
CA GLN A 99 -17.52 -2.16 -12.74
C GLN A 99 -17.20 -1.97 -11.24
N VAL A 100 -17.37 -3.00 -10.42
CA VAL A 100 -17.03 -2.99 -8.99
C VAL A 100 -16.12 -4.18 -8.69
N LEU A 101 -15.11 -3.95 -7.86
CA LEU A 101 -14.35 -5.04 -7.23
C LEU A 101 -15.06 -5.44 -5.95
N THR A 102 -15.27 -6.75 -5.80
CA THR A 102 -15.70 -7.36 -4.54
C THR A 102 -14.51 -8.08 -3.93
N LEU A 103 -14.24 -7.82 -2.66
CA LEU A 103 -13.20 -8.50 -1.89
C LEU A 103 -13.82 -9.61 -1.05
N ALA A 104 -13.03 -10.63 -0.71
CA ALA A 104 -13.45 -11.65 0.23
C ALA A 104 -13.71 -11.04 1.62
N ASP A 105 -14.65 -11.60 2.39
CA ASP A 105 -15.01 -11.12 3.73
C ASP A 105 -13.84 -11.23 4.73
N ASP A 106 -12.93 -12.17 4.50
CA ASP A 106 -11.71 -12.37 5.27
C ASP A 106 -10.50 -11.55 4.74
N ALA A 107 -10.69 -10.77 3.66
CA ALA A 107 -9.65 -9.97 3.07
C ALA A 107 -9.51 -8.61 3.80
N GLN A 108 -8.43 -8.46 4.55
CA GLN A 108 -8.09 -7.20 5.20
C GLN A 108 -7.32 -6.28 4.23
N VAL A 109 -7.88 -5.11 3.94
CA VAL A 109 -7.19 -4.09 3.15
C VAL A 109 -6.17 -3.38 4.04
N TYR A 110 -4.95 -3.18 3.52
CA TYR A 110 -3.93 -2.44 4.23
C TYR A 110 -3.16 -1.47 3.32
N GLN A 111 -2.63 -0.43 3.91
CA GLN A 111 -1.80 0.58 3.26
C GLN A 111 -0.45 0.69 3.95
N LEU A 112 0.55 1.18 3.23
CA LEU A 112 1.87 1.43 3.78
C LEU A 112 2.00 2.93 4.12
N ALA A 113 2.62 3.24 5.25
CA ALA A 113 2.91 4.62 5.65
C ALA A 113 3.66 5.36 4.54
N SER A 114 4.68 4.71 3.97
CA SER A 114 5.44 5.21 2.83
C SER A 114 5.19 4.32 1.62
N PRO A 115 4.58 4.81 0.54
CA PRO A 115 4.25 3.97 -0.61
C PRO A 115 5.50 3.60 -1.43
N LEU A 116 5.60 2.33 -1.82
CA LEU A 116 6.60 1.83 -2.75
C LEU A 116 6.28 2.31 -4.17
N PHE A 117 7.26 2.88 -4.87
CA PHE A 117 7.11 3.33 -6.25
C PHE A 117 7.03 2.17 -7.24
N SER A 118 6.18 2.28 -8.25
CA SER A 118 6.08 1.41 -9.42
C SER A 118 5.37 2.21 -10.52
N ASP A 119 6.12 2.98 -11.29
CA ASP A 119 5.63 3.75 -12.44
C ASP A 119 4.36 4.57 -12.18
N TYR A 120 4.21 5.12 -10.96
CA TYR A 120 3.02 5.87 -10.51
C TYR A 120 1.71 5.06 -10.42
N ALA A 121 1.76 3.73 -10.50
CA ALA A 121 0.57 2.91 -10.29
C ALA A 121 0.06 3.02 -8.85
N GLY A 122 -1.25 3.13 -8.69
CA GLY A 122 -1.94 2.90 -7.42
C GLY A 122 -1.88 1.42 -7.05
N LYS A 123 -2.07 1.10 -5.78
CA LYS A 123 -1.98 -0.28 -5.29
C LYS A 123 -3.06 -0.56 -4.25
N LEU A 124 -3.96 -1.49 -4.56
CA LEU A 124 -4.84 -2.12 -3.59
C LEU A 124 -4.14 -3.37 -3.05
N ARG A 125 -4.03 -3.48 -1.72
CA ARG A 125 -3.37 -4.61 -1.05
C ARG A 125 -4.33 -5.27 -0.09
N THR A 126 -4.38 -6.60 -0.13
CA THR A 126 -5.18 -7.39 0.81
C THR A 126 -4.35 -8.48 1.47
N LEU A 127 -4.75 -8.84 2.68
CA LEU A 127 -4.25 -9.96 3.45
C LEU A 127 -5.44 -10.82 3.88
N SER A 128 -5.44 -12.10 3.51
CA SER A 128 -6.40 -13.11 3.99
C SER A 128 -5.65 -14.17 4.77
N LEU A 129 -6.06 -14.40 6.00
CA LEU A 129 -5.51 -15.44 6.89
C LEU A 129 -6.44 -16.63 6.99
N PRO A 130 -5.92 -17.85 7.21
CA PRO A 130 -6.77 -18.99 7.58
C PRO A 130 -7.60 -18.66 8.80
N LYS A 131 -8.83 -19.16 8.84
CA LYS A 131 -9.77 -18.89 9.94
C LYS A 131 -9.16 -19.22 11.30
N GLY A 132 -9.16 -18.24 12.20
CA GLY A 132 -8.61 -18.34 13.55
C GLY A 132 -7.10 -18.36 13.66
N ALA A 133 -6.37 -18.21 12.53
CA ALA A 133 -4.93 -18.08 12.54
C ALA A 133 -4.50 -16.62 12.75
N GLN A 134 -3.30 -16.44 13.32
CA GLN A 134 -2.70 -15.13 13.57
C GLN A 134 -1.32 -15.04 12.91
N VAL A 135 -0.91 -13.84 12.59
CA VAL A 135 0.50 -13.53 12.30
C VAL A 135 1.27 -13.41 13.61
N SER A 136 2.52 -13.82 13.61
CA SER A 136 3.46 -13.55 14.70
C SER A 136 4.56 -12.62 14.23
N LEU A 137 5.35 -12.09 15.15
CA LEU A 137 6.50 -11.24 14.85
C LEU A 137 7.78 -11.99 15.18
N ASP A 138 8.63 -12.19 14.19
CA ASP A 138 9.98 -12.73 14.38
C ASP A 138 10.87 -11.70 15.07
N ALA A 139 11.57 -12.13 16.12
CA ALA A 139 12.37 -11.23 16.95
C ALA A 139 13.67 -10.77 16.28
N ASP A 140 14.26 -11.66 15.47
CA ASP A 140 15.58 -11.41 14.87
C ASP A 140 15.47 -10.59 13.58
N THR A 141 14.44 -10.87 12.79
CA THR A 141 14.22 -10.20 11.49
C THR A 141 13.26 -9.01 11.56
N GLU A 142 12.60 -8.82 12.70
CA GLU A 142 11.54 -7.79 12.88
C GLU A 142 10.39 -7.89 11.86
N ARG A 143 10.19 -9.07 11.25
CA ARG A 143 9.20 -9.33 10.20
C ARG A 143 8.03 -10.12 10.71
N PHE A 144 6.87 -9.94 10.09
CA PHE A 144 5.73 -10.82 10.32
C PHE A 144 5.98 -12.22 9.75
N VAL A 145 5.64 -13.22 10.55
CA VAL A 145 5.61 -14.64 10.17
C VAL A 145 4.15 -15.02 9.94
N TYR A 146 3.89 -15.56 8.77
CA TYR A 146 2.53 -15.87 8.32
C TYR A 146 2.26 -17.37 8.35
N PRO A 147 1.09 -17.81 8.78
CA PRO A 147 0.68 -19.22 8.75
C PRO A 147 0.55 -19.75 7.31
N VAL A 148 0.69 -21.07 7.14
CA VAL A 148 0.36 -21.73 5.88
C VAL A 148 -1.13 -21.50 5.56
N GLY A 149 -1.45 -21.19 4.32
CA GLY A 149 -2.78 -20.81 3.89
C GLY A 149 -3.00 -19.30 3.78
N THR A 150 -2.04 -18.48 4.22
CA THR A 150 -2.10 -17.02 4.02
C THR A 150 -2.06 -16.67 2.54
N ILE A 151 -2.95 -15.78 2.12
CA ILE A 151 -3.00 -15.20 0.77
C ILE A 151 -2.85 -13.70 0.87
N MET A 152 -1.91 -13.14 0.11
CA MET A 152 -1.76 -11.69 -0.05
C MET A 152 -2.01 -11.33 -1.50
N THR A 153 -2.70 -10.23 -1.73
CA THR A 153 -2.83 -9.68 -3.09
C THR A 153 -2.29 -8.26 -3.16
N LYS A 154 -1.76 -7.91 -4.32
CA LYS A 154 -1.39 -6.55 -4.66
C LYS A 154 -1.83 -6.25 -6.09
N THR A 155 -2.91 -5.48 -6.22
CA THR A 155 -3.49 -5.06 -7.50
C THR A 155 -2.95 -3.70 -7.88
N PHE A 156 -2.39 -3.58 -9.08
CA PHE A 156 -1.86 -2.35 -9.64
C PHE A 156 -2.86 -1.75 -10.60
N TYR A 157 -3.12 -0.47 -10.42
CA TYR A 157 -4.13 0.26 -11.18
C TYR A 157 -3.71 1.70 -11.47
N TYR A 158 -4.38 2.29 -12.44
CA TYR A 158 -4.27 3.70 -12.76
C TYR A 158 -5.65 4.31 -12.92
N ARG A 159 -5.73 5.63 -12.76
CA ARG A 159 -6.86 6.39 -13.27
C ARG A 159 -6.79 6.43 -14.79
N ARG A 160 -7.95 6.28 -15.44
CA ARG A 160 -8.06 6.40 -16.89
C ARG A 160 -8.14 7.87 -17.29
N ALA A 161 -7.47 8.24 -18.38
CA ALA A 161 -7.62 9.58 -18.94
C ALA A 161 -9.07 9.80 -19.39
N ALA A 162 -9.61 11.00 -19.14
CA ALA A 162 -10.97 11.32 -19.51
C ALA A 162 -11.20 11.14 -21.02
N GLY A 163 -12.31 10.48 -21.39
CA GLY A 163 -12.69 10.21 -22.77
C GLY A 163 -11.92 9.07 -23.45
N SER A 164 -10.99 8.39 -22.74
CA SER A 164 -10.27 7.23 -23.31
C SER A 164 -10.99 5.92 -22.99
N GLN A 165 -10.79 4.93 -23.87
CA GLN A 165 -11.20 3.54 -23.62
C GLN A 165 -10.13 2.83 -22.78
N ARG A 166 -10.49 1.75 -22.06
CA ARG A 166 -9.55 0.97 -21.24
C ARG A 166 -8.42 0.35 -22.06
N SER A 167 -8.75 -0.16 -23.24
CA SER A 167 -7.81 -0.79 -24.17
C SER A 167 -6.74 0.18 -24.73
N GLU A 168 -6.96 1.49 -24.63
CA GLU A 168 -5.99 2.49 -25.10
C GLU A 168 -4.84 2.71 -24.11
N PHE A 169 -4.96 2.26 -22.86
CA PHE A 169 -3.98 2.48 -21.79
C PHE A 169 -3.47 3.92 -21.69
N ARG A 170 -4.40 4.89 -21.89
CA ARG A 170 -4.17 6.29 -21.61
C ARG A 170 -4.46 6.56 -20.15
N LEU A 171 -3.40 6.67 -19.37
CA LEU A 171 -3.41 6.60 -17.93
C LEU A 171 -3.09 7.96 -17.32
N VAL A 172 -3.55 8.18 -16.10
CA VAL A 172 -3.22 9.34 -15.28
C VAL A 172 -2.54 8.84 -14.02
N LYS A 173 -1.50 9.55 -13.55
CA LYS A 173 -0.81 9.21 -12.29
C LYS A 173 -1.82 8.99 -11.18
N ALA A 174 -1.73 7.86 -10.51
CA ALA A 174 -2.58 7.54 -9.39
C ALA A 174 -2.14 8.31 -8.14
N ASN A 175 -3.11 8.82 -7.39
CA ASN A 175 -2.90 9.42 -6.08
C ASN A 175 -2.82 8.32 -5.03
N GLN A 176 -1.77 7.56 -5.04
CA GLN A 176 -1.49 6.36 -4.24
C GLN A 176 -2.35 6.21 -2.98
N GLY A 177 -3.42 5.41 -3.08
CA GLY A 177 -4.30 5.06 -1.96
C GLY A 177 -5.52 5.97 -1.75
N ALA A 178 -5.76 6.94 -2.64
CA ALA A 178 -6.93 7.83 -2.56
C ALA A 178 -8.07 7.42 -3.51
N GLU A 179 -7.78 6.54 -4.49
CA GLU A 179 -8.75 6.17 -5.53
C GLU A 179 -9.76 5.11 -5.08
N PHE A 180 -9.36 4.23 -4.16
CA PHE A 180 -10.27 3.32 -3.48
C PHE A 180 -10.59 3.87 -2.10
N GLY A 181 -11.84 4.19 -1.86
CA GLY A 181 -12.37 4.41 -0.51
C GLY A 181 -12.35 3.11 0.30
N VAL A 182 -12.62 3.20 1.60
CA VAL A 182 -12.66 2.00 2.48
C VAL A 182 -13.69 0.98 2.01
N ASN A 183 -14.78 1.45 1.38
CA ASN A 183 -15.89 0.61 0.89
C ASN A 183 -16.30 0.94 -0.56
N ASP A 184 -15.50 1.72 -1.29
CA ASP A 184 -15.79 2.04 -2.69
C ASP A 184 -14.68 1.47 -3.58
N PHE A 185 -14.98 0.37 -4.22
CA PHE A 185 -14.10 -0.34 -5.15
C PHE A 185 -14.58 -0.19 -6.59
N SER A 186 -15.12 0.98 -6.95
CA SER A 186 -15.60 1.29 -8.29
C SER A 186 -14.45 1.32 -9.31
N LEU A 187 -14.64 0.62 -10.42
CA LEU A 187 -13.72 0.59 -11.58
C LEU A 187 -14.12 1.57 -12.69
N SER A 188 -15.14 2.40 -12.48
CA SER A 188 -15.69 3.27 -13.52
C SER A 188 -14.64 4.20 -14.14
N THR A 189 -13.69 4.67 -13.36
CA THR A 189 -12.59 5.57 -13.76
C THR A 189 -11.22 4.93 -13.73
N LEU A 190 -11.12 3.65 -13.35
CA LEU A 190 -9.86 2.95 -13.15
C LEU A 190 -9.59 1.94 -14.27
N THR A 191 -8.32 1.64 -14.47
CA THR A 191 -7.82 0.53 -15.29
C THR A 191 -6.87 -0.29 -14.45
N LEU A 192 -7.23 -1.56 -14.22
CA LEU A 192 -6.38 -2.54 -13.55
C LEU A 192 -5.40 -3.11 -14.57
N LEU A 193 -4.13 -3.27 -14.19
CA LEU A 193 -3.11 -3.85 -15.05
C LEU A 193 -2.77 -5.28 -14.62
N GLU A 194 -2.41 -5.46 -13.36
CA GLU A 194 -2.05 -6.76 -12.80
C GLU A 194 -2.51 -6.90 -11.35
N THR A 195 -2.70 -8.14 -10.94
CA THR A 195 -2.78 -8.53 -9.52
C THR A 195 -1.73 -9.59 -9.25
N ARG A 196 -0.82 -9.32 -8.32
CA ARG A 196 0.13 -10.32 -7.83
C ARG A 196 -0.44 -11.01 -6.62
N VAL A 197 -0.50 -12.34 -6.67
CA VAL A 197 -0.91 -13.19 -5.54
C VAL A 197 0.35 -13.79 -4.93
N LEU A 198 0.54 -13.59 -3.63
CA LEU A 198 1.50 -14.31 -2.82
C LEU A 198 0.72 -15.29 -1.95
N VAL A 199 1.00 -16.58 -2.04
CA VAL A 199 0.37 -17.62 -1.23
C VAL A 199 1.40 -18.36 -0.41
N LYS A 200 1.16 -18.50 0.91
CA LYS A 200 2.01 -19.28 1.81
C LYS A 200 1.58 -20.74 1.78
N ARG A 201 2.40 -21.59 1.20
CA ARG A 201 2.24 -23.04 1.13
C ARG A 201 3.14 -23.74 2.13
N ALA A 202 2.92 -25.02 2.37
CA ALA A 202 3.82 -25.84 3.17
C ALA A 202 5.26 -25.84 2.63
N SER A 203 5.42 -25.76 1.30
CA SER A 203 6.72 -25.67 0.62
C SER A 203 7.37 -24.26 0.63
N GLY A 204 6.69 -23.24 1.18
CA GLY A 204 7.16 -21.85 1.15
C GLY A 204 6.17 -20.91 0.46
N TRP A 205 6.61 -19.69 0.14
CA TRP A 205 5.81 -18.72 -0.59
C TRP A 205 5.88 -18.96 -2.11
N ALA A 206 4.74 -18.83 -2.76
CA ALA A 206 4.65 -18.78 -4.21
C ALA A 206 4.14 -17.41 -4.65
N ALA A 207 4.76 -16.84 -5.69
CA ALA A 207 4.38 -15.54 -6.28
C ALA A 207 3.80 -15.79 -7.67
N LEU A 208 2.58 -15.31 -7.90
CA LEU A 208 1.79 -15.58 -9.10
C LEU A 208 1.30 -14.26 -9.70
N PRO A 209 1.81 -13.85 -10.89
CA PRO A 209 1.33 -12.66 -11.57
C PRO A 209 0.08 -12.96 -12.40
N TYR A 210 -0.97 -12.17 -12.23
CA TYR A 210 -2.20 -12.20 -13.03
C TYR A 210 -2.33 -10.90 -13.79
N VAL A 211 -2.57 -10.97 -15.09
CA VAL A 211 -2.79 -9.81 -15.97
C VAL A 211 -4.28 -9.64 -16.19
N TRP A 212 -4.81 -8.44 -15.95
CA TRP A 212 -6.23 -8.15 -16.15
C TRP A 212 -6.62 -8.12 -17.61
N ASP A 213 -7.74 -8.74 -17.92
CA ASP A 213 -8.33 -8.73 -19.25
C ASP A 213 -8.80 -7.30 -19.62
N ALA A 214 -8.88 -7.00 -20.91
CA ALA A 214 -9.21 -5.65 -21.39
C ALA A 214 -10.61 -5.16 -20.95
N ASP A 215 -11.55 -6.08 -20.76
CA ASP A 215 -12.90 -5.83 -20.27
C ASP A 215 -12.98 -5.69 -18.74
N GLN A 216 -11.86 -5.94 -18.03
CA GLN A 216 -11.75 -5.82 -16.57
C GLN A 216 -12.72 -6.71 -15.79
N GLN A 217 -13.08 -7.89 -16.36
CA GLN A 217 -13.95 -8.84 -15.67
C GLN A 217 -13.15 -9.85 -14.85
N ASP A 218 -11.95 -10.21 -15.32
CA ASP A 218 -11.06 -11.14 -14.59
C ASP A 218 -9.60 -10.90 -14.98
N ALA A 219 -8.69 -11.58 -14.30
CA ALA A 219 -7.28 -11.58 -14.64
C ALA A 219 -6.77 -13.01 -14.88
N THR A 220 -5.87 -13.15 -15.83
CA THR A 220 -5.32 -14.44 -16.24
C THR A 220 -3.89 -14.61 -15.74
N LEU A 221 -3.59 -15.79 -15.18
CA LEU A 221 -2.23 -16.13 -14.73
C LEU A 221 -1.24 -16.03 -15.90
N SER A 222 -0.19 -15.25 -15.72
CA SER A 222 0.85 -15.00 -16.71
C SER A 222 2.26 -15.31 -16.15
N PRO A 223 2.68 -16.57 -16.08
CA PRO A 223 3.99 -16.92 -15.52
C PRO A 223 5.17 -16.29 -16.27
N ALA A 224 5.00 -16.00 -17.55
CA ALA A 224 5.99 -15.30 -18.37
C ALA A 224 6.02 -13.78 -18.17
N GLY A 225 5.09 -13.25 -17.37
CA GLY A 225 4.87 -11.81 -17.26
C GLY A 225 4.18 -11.22 -18.48
N ALA A 226 4.17 -9.89 -18.58
CA ALA A 226 3.61 -9.18 -19.72
C ALA A 226 4.28 -7.82 -19.89
N LEU A 227 4.21 -7.25 -21.10
CA LEU A 227 4.61 -5.90 -21.41
C LEU A 227 3.38 -5.13 -21.91
N ILE A 228 2.97 -4.11 -21.15
CA ILE A 228 1.80 -3.29 -21.49
C ILE A 228 2.31 -1.92 -21.94
N ARG A 229 2.07 -1.57 -23.19
CA ARG A 229 2.40 -0.24 -23.70
C ARG A 229 1.33 0.74 -23.23
N ALA A 230 1.74 1.81 -22.57
CA ALA A 230 0.85 2.80 -22.01
C ALA A 230 1.39 4.23 -22.22
N SER A 231 0.50 5.22 -22.13
CA SER A 231 0.87 6.62 -22.01
C SER A 231 0.39 7.16 -20.67
N LEU A 232 1.29 7.80 -19.93
CA LEU A 232 1.05 8.38 -18.62
C LEU A 232 0.97 9.89 -18.71
N GLN A 233 -0.03 10.47 -18.12
CA GLN A 233 -0.29 11.90 -18.05
C GLN A 233 -0.35 12.35 -16.59
N ASP A 234 0.14 13.56 -16.32
CA ASP A 234 -0.09 14.20 -15.03
C ASP A 234 -1.55 14.61 -14.86
N ALA A 235 -2.01 14.68 -13.61
CA ALA A 235 -3.40 15.02 -13.32
C ALA A 235 -3.81 16.41 -13.79
N ASP A 236 -2.86 17.35 -13.77
CA ASP A 236 -3.03 18.75 -14.20
C ASP A 236 -2.90 18.95 -15.73
N ARG A 237 -2.44 17.91 -16.44
CA ARG A 237 -2.24 17.89 -17.91
C ARG A 237 -1.31 18.98 -18.44
N LEU A 238 -0.44 19.54 -17.61
CA LEU A 238 0.48 20.60 -18.02
C LEU A 238 1.62 20.10 -18.91
N GLN A 239 1.92 18.80 -18.84
CA GLN A 239 2.96 18.16 -19.64
C GLN A 239 2.38 17.23 -20.69
N ALA A 240 3.11 17.00 -21.78
CA ALA A 240 2.75 15.99 -22.77
C ALA A 240 2.76 14.59 -22.14
N PRO A 241 1.82 13.69 -22.54
CA PRO A 241 1.80 12.31 -22.04
C PRO A 241 3.12 11.59 -22.30
N GLN A 242 3.66 10.93 -21.30
CA GLN A 242 4.88 10.14 -21.42
C GLN A 242 4.52 8.69 -21.81
N THR A 243 5.01 8.23 -22.96
CA THR A 243 4.86 6.82 -23.35
C THR A 243 5.88 5.97 -22.61
N PHE A 244 5.43 4.83 -22.07
CA PHE A 244 6.28 3.87 -21.38
C PHE A 244 5.78 2.43 -21.57
N ALA A 245 6.64 1.50 -21.22
CA ALA A 245 6.32 0.08 -21.22
C ALA A 245 6.19 -0.40 -19.76
N TYR A 246 4.97 -0.62 -19.29
CA TYR A 246 4.72 -1.20 -17.98
C TYR A 246 5.08 -2.69 -18.02
N LEU A 247 6.01 -3.10 -17.16
CA LEU A 247 6.48 -4.48 -17.07
C LEU A 247 5.74 -5.21 -15.94
N VAL A 248 4.91 -6.18 -16.30
CA VAL A 248 4.46 -7.22 -15.36
C VAL A 248 5.60 -8.23 -15.25
N PRO A 249 6.22 -8.39 -14.07
CA PRO A 249 7.36 -9.30 -13.92
C PRO A 249 6.93 -10.75 -14.13
N ASN A 250 7.81 -11.55 -14.73
CA ASN A 250 7.62 -12.97 -14.79
C ASN A 250 7.84 -13.63 -13.42
N GLN A 251 7.42 -14.88 -13.26
CA GLN A 251 7.49 -15.60 -12.01
C GLN A 251 8.92 -15.71 -11.44
N ASN A 252 9.95 -15.84 -12.29
CA ASN A 252 11.35 -15.88 -11.84
C ASN A 252 11.84 -14.51 -11.38
N GLN A 253 11.40 -13.43 -12.02
CA GLN A 253 11.76 -12.07 -11.61
C GLN A 253 11.16 -11.70 -10.25
N CYS A 254 10.10 -12.36 -9.79
CA CYS A 254 9.59 -12.17 -8.43
C CYS A 254 10.67 -12.50 -7.39
N ALA A 255 11.48 -13.54 -7.62
CA ALA A 255 12.57 -13.92 -6.73
C ALA A 255 13.62 -12.79 -6.55
N GLY A 256 13.89 -11.98 -7.58
CA GLY A 256 14.84 -10.88 -7.54
C GLY A 256 14.54 -9.85 -6.44
N CYS A 257 13.26 -9.68 -6.07
CA CYS A 257 12.83 -8.78 -4.99
C CYS A 257 12.37 -9.53 -3.73
N HIS A 258 11.89 -10.77 -3.85
CA HIS A 258 11.25 -11.52 -2.77
C HIS A 258 12.17 -12.53 -2.07
N VAL A 259 13.35 -12.85 -2.61
CA VAL A 259 14.39 -13.61 -1.89
C VAL A 259 15.15 -12.62 -1.01
N LEU A 260 14.67 -12.43 0.21
CA LEU A 260 15.18 -11.42 1.15
C LEU A 260 16.36 -11.92 2.00
N ASP A 261 16.69 -13.18 1.86
CA ASP A 261 17.82 -13.83 2.52
C ASP A 261 18.58 -14.72 1.51
N GLN A 262 19.80 -14.29 1.20
CA GLN A 262 20.64 -15.00 0.23
C GLN A 262 21.18 -16.34 0.74
N ALA A 263 21.21 -16.56 2.05
CA ALA A 263 21.64 -17.83 2.63
C ALA A 263 20.58 -18.92 2.46
N THR A 264 19.33 -18.60 2.77
CA THR A 264 18.22 -19.56 2.68
C THR A 264 17.59 -19.66 1.30
N LYS A 265 17.75 -18.62 0.45
CA LYS A 265 17.05 -18.46 -0.84
C LYS A 265 15.53 -18.56 -0.73
N ALA A 266 14.99 -18.43 0.48
CA ALA A 266 13.56 -18.48 0.72
C ALA A 266 12.88 -17.22 0.19
N MET A 267 11.80 -17.43 -0.56
CA MET A 267 10.92 -16.33 -0.98
C MET A 267 10.10 -15.86 0.22
N LEU A 268 10.05 -14.53 0.44
CA LEU A 268 9.31 -13.89 1.52
C LEU A 268 8.54 -12.68 0.98
N PRO A 269 7.43 -12.26 1.63
CA PRO A 269 6.81 -10.98 1.35
C PRO A 269 7.77 -9.83 1.66
N ILE A 270 7.89 -8.85 0.77
CA ILE A 270 8.62 -7.60 1.07
C ILE A 270 7.92 -6.87 2.22
N GLY A 271 6.61 -6.87 2.24
CA GLY A 271 5.75 -6.30 3.27
C GLY A 271 4.37 -6.96 3.27
N PRO A 272 3.50 -6.53 4.21
CA PRO A 272 3.69 -5.42 5.13
C PRO A 272 4.76 -5.72 6.19
N HIS A 273 5.51 -4.67 6.57
CA HIS A 273 6.41 -4.68 7.72
C HIS A 273 5.75 -3.86 8.84
N PRO A 274 5.93 -4.20 10.13
CA PRO A 274 5.30 -3.44 11.23
C PRO A 274 5.51 -1.93 11.14
N ARG A 275 6.73 -1.49 10.83
CA ARG A 275 7.09 -0.06 10.68
C ARG A 275 6.24 0.68 9.63
N HIS A 276 5.69 -0.01 8.64
CA HIS A 276 4.86 0.58 7.59
C HIS A 276 3.37 0.56 7.89
N LEU A 277 2.94 -0.17 8.95
CA LEU A 277 1.55 -0.24 9.38
C LEU A 277 1.25 0.65 10.58
N ALA A 278 2.28 1.03 11.37
CA ALA A 278 2.12 1.75 12.63
C ALA A 278 1.57 3.17 12.45
N THR A 279 1.77 3.78 11.27
CA THR A 279 1.23 5.09 10.93
C THR A 279 0.64 5.05 9.54
N GLY A 280 -0.65 5.17 9.40
CA GLY A 280 -1.33 5.21 8.12
C GLY A 280 -2.39 6.31 8.09
N ARG A 281 -2.77 6.75 6.89
CA ARG A 281 -3.88 7.72 6.69
C ARG A 281 -5.21 7.23 7.25
N GLN A 282 -5.35 5.94 7.53
CA GLN A 282 -6.57 5.27 8.00
C GLN A 282 -6.50 4.89 9.49
N GLY A 283 -5.57 5.44 10.27
CA GLY A 283 -5.44 5.15 11.69
C GLY A 283 -4.38 4.08 12.00
N ASP A 284 -4.50 3.46 13.17
CA ASP A 284 -3.58 2.42 13.66
C ASP A 284 -3.98 1.05 13.11
N GLN A 285 -3.50 0.71 11.90
CA GLN A 285 -3.80 -0.56 11.24
C GLN A 285 -3.35 -1.79 12.05
N LEU A 286 -2.34 -1.64 12.91
CA LEU A 286 -1.93 -2.74 13.81
C LEU A 286 -2.99 -3.00 14.87
N ALA A 287 -3.67 -1.96 15.38
CA ALA A 287 -4.79 -2.11 16.29
C ALA A 287 -6.01 -2.75 15.58
N ASP A 288 -6.25 -2.41 14.31
CA ASP A 288 -7.29 -3.06 13.50
C ASP A 288 -7.00 -4.56 13.31
N TRP A 289 -5.73 -4.94 13.14
CA TRP A 289 -5.34 -6.35 13.07
C TRP A 289 -5.54 -7.11 14.39
N VAL A 290 -5.37 -6.44 15.52
CA VAL A 290 -5.74 -7.05 16.84
C VAL A 290 -7.25 -7.19 16.95
N ALA A 291 -8.01 -6.17 16.61
CA ALA A 291 -9.47 -6.19 16.68
C ALA A 291 -10.09 -7.27 15.78
N SER A 292 -9.49 -7.55 14.63
CA SER A 292 -9.88 -8.65 13.72
C SER A 292 -9.36 -10.03 14.14
N GLY A 293 -8.51 -10.11 15.17
CA GLY A 293 -7.87 -11.34 15.61
C GLY A 293 -6.69 -11.79 14.73
N ALA A 294 -6.24 -10.98 13.78
CA ALA A 294 -5.10 -11.27 12.91
C ALA A 294 -3.74 -11.14 13.61
N LEU A 295 -3.66 -10.34 14.67
CA LEU A 295 -2.46 -10.11 15.48
C LEU A 295 -2.84 -10.19 16.97
N SER A 296 -1.94 -10.69 17.81
CA SER A 296 -2.13 -10.68 19.27
C SER A 296 -1.76 -9.31 19.88
N ASP A 297 -2.25 -9.03 21.10
CA ASP A 297 -1.86 -7.83 21.86
C ASP A 297 -0.36 -7.79 22.12
N GLU A 298 0.28 -8.92 22.42
CA GLU A 298 1.74 -9.00 22.57
C GLU A 298 2.44 -8.66 21.26
N GLY A 299 1.95 -9.19 20.13
CA GLY A 299 2.44 -8.86 18.79
C GLY A 299 2.34 -7.36 18.48
N LEU A 300 1.23 -6.71 18.88
CA LEU A 300 1.04 -5.26 18.76
C LEU A 300 2.11 -4.49 19.53
N GLN A 301 2.34 -4.83 20.81
CA GLN A 301 3.32 -4.13 21.65
C GLN A 301 4.73 -4.26 21.06
N ARG A 302 5.11 -5.46 20.63
CA ARG A 302 6.39 -5.69 19.99
C ARG A 302 6.53 -4.92 18.66
N ALA A 303 5.49 -4.92 17.83
CA ALA A 303 5.47 -4.20 16.56
C ALA A 303 5.62 -2.67 16.76
N LYS A 304 4.93 -2.11 17.76
CA LYS A 304 5.07 -0.68 18.14
C LYS A 304 6.46 -0.34 18.65
N GLY A 305 7.12 -1.25 19.34
CA GLY A 305 8.50 -1.08 19.83
C GLY A 305 9.54 -0.90 18.72
N LEU A 306 9.26 -1.34 17.49
CA LEU A 306 10.15 -1.16 16.35
C LEU A 306 10.19 0.28 15.81
N GLY A 307 9.29 1.14 16.25
CA GLY A 307 9.08 2.47 15.68
C GLY A 307 8.28 2.44 14.38
N ALA A 308 8.10 3.59 13.75
CA ALA A 308 7.28 3.75 12.55
C ALA A 308 8.02 4.50 11.45
N ASN A 309 7.78 4.09 10.21
CA ASN A 309 8.17 4.86 9.04
C ASN A 309 7.15 5.99 8.81
N VAL A 310 7.63 7.15 8.38
CA VAL A 310 6.77 8.29 8.05
C VAL A 310 6.35 8.26 6.58
N ASP A 311 5.27 8.95 6.24
CA ASP A 311 4.95 9.21 4.83
C ASP A 311 6.01 10.14 4.25
N TRP A 312 6.80 9.66 3.31
CA TRP A 312 7.87 10.45 2.69
C TRP A 312 7.35 11.73 1.99
N ARG A 313 6.06 11.79 1.70
CA ARG A 313 5.40 12.93 1.05
C ARG A 313 4.97 14.02 2.06
N ASP A 314 4.88 13.69 3.33
CA ASP A 314 4.46 14.62 4.36
C ASP A 314 5.60 15.61 4.70
N ALA A 315 5.47 16.83 4.17
CA ALA A 315 6.47 17.89 4.36
C ALA A 315 6.62 18.36 5.81
N HIS A 316 5.69 18.02 6.71
CA HIS A 316 5.80 18.32 8.15
C HIS A 316 6.76 17.37 8.87
N GLN A 317 7.10 16.23 8.27
CA GLN A 317 8.08 15.31 8.81
C GLN A 317 9.52 15.75 8.48
N PRO A 318 10.49 15.52 9.37
CA PRO A 318 11.89 15.83 9.12
C PRO A 318 12.41 15.18 7.83
N LEU A 319 13.20 15.92 7.05
CA LEU A 319 13.69 15.48 5.74
C LEU A 319 14.45 14.14 5.83
N ASN A 320 15.28 13.97 6.86
CA ASN A 320 16.00 12.71 7.09
C ASN A 320 15.05 11.54 7.30
N GLN A 321 14.00 11.68 8.09
CA GLN A 321 13.02 10.61 8.32
C GLN A 321 12.26 10.26 7.05
N ARG A 322 11.89 11.27 6.24
CA ARG A 322 11.22 11.09 4.94
C ARG A 322 12.11 10.34 3.96
N ALA A 323 13.37 10.77 3.82
CA ALA A 323 14.34 10.13 2.93
C ALA A 323 14.63 8.69 3.37
N ARG A 324 14.83 8.45 4.68
CA ARG A 324 15.06 7.10 5.22
C ARG A 324 13.85 6.18 5.04
N SER A 325 12.62 6.68 5.24
CA SER A 325 11.39 5.92 4.98
C SER A 325 11.21 5.59 3.49
N TYR A 326 11.59 6.52 2.60
CA TYR A 326 11.59 6.29 1.15
C TYR A 326 12.59 5.22 0.74
N LEU A 327 13.82 5.28 1.27
CA LEU A 327 14.88 4.32 0.98
C LEU A 327 14.56 2.93 1.55
N ASP A 328 13.99 2.86 2.75
CA ASP A 328 13.59 1.60 3.37
C ASP A 328 12.60 0.82 2.49
N ILE A 329 11.51 1.46 2.10
CA ILE A 329 10.45 0.78 1.32
C ILE A 329 10.85 0.46 -0.12
N ASN A 330 11.64 1.34 -0.76
CA ASN A 330 12.00 1.18 -2.17
C ASN A 330 13.29 0.38 -2.39
N CYS A 331 14.21 0.37 -1.42
CA CYS A 331 15.57 -0.16 -1.59
C CYS A 331 15.95 -1.16 -0.51
N GLY A 332 15.47 -0.96 0.74
CA GLY A 332 15.91 -1.71 1.92
C GLY A 332 15.69 -3.21 1.85
N HIS A 333 14.70 -3.67 1.07
CA HIS A 333 14.45 -5.11 0.89
C HIS A 333 15.56 -5.82 0.10
N CYS A 334 16.26 -5.11 -0.81
CA CYS A 334 17.44 -5.63 -1.51
C CYS A 334 18.73 -5.20 -0.81
N HIS A 335 18.82 -3.93 -0.42
CA HIS A 335 19.98 -3.32 0.24
C HIS A 335 19.87 -3.48 1.77
N SER A 336 20.10 -4.68 2.25
CA SER A 336 20.13 -5.09 3.65
C SER A 336 21.23 -6.13 3.86
N PRO A 337 21.63 -6.44 5.11
CA PRO A 337 22.73 -7.38 5.37
C PRO A 337 22.54 -8.80 4.81
N THR A 338 21.32 -9.21 4.56
CA THR A 338 20.97 -10.55 4.02
C THR A 338 20.32 -10.50 2.65
N GLY A 339 20.03 -9.30 2.13
CA GLY A 339 19.30 -9.10 0.89
C GLY A 339 20.11 -9.36 -0.38
N PRO A 340 19.48 -9.36 -1.56
CA PRO A 340 20.14 -9.65 -2.84
C PRO A 340 21.32 -8.72 -3.19
N ALA A 341 21.35 -7.52 -2.62
CA ALA A 341 22.42 -6.53 -2.82
C ALA A 341 23.35 -6.40 -1.60
N ASP A 342 23.43 -7.43 -0.74
CA ASP A 342 24.30 -7.48 0.44
C ASP A 342 25.78 -7.21 0.13
N THR A 343 26.27 -7.77 -0.99
CA THR A 343 27.65 -7.62 -1.46
C THR A 343 28.03 -6.17 -1.77
N SER A 344 27.06 -5.29 -2.02
CA SER A 344 27.31 -3.85 -2.18
C SER A 344 27.81 -3.21 -0.88
N GLY A 345 27.54 -3.83 0.27
CA GLY A 345 27.78 -3.29 1.60
C GLY A 345 27.04 -1.98 1.87
N MET A 346 26.06 -1.65 1.02
CA MET A 346 25.17 -0.51 1.16
C MET A 346 23.84 -1.01 1.69
N PHE A 347 23.45 -0.57 2.88
CA PHE A 347 22.24 -1.03 3.57
C PHE A 347 21.29 0.15 3.81
N LEU A 348 20.12 0.09 3.21
CA LEU A 348 19.14 1.18 3.15
C LEU A 348 17.87 0.92 3.95
N ASN A 349 17.80 -0.25 4.61
CA ASN A 349 16.72 -0.61 5.52
C ASN A 349 16.71 0.29 6.78
N ALA A 350 15.54 0.43 7.40
CA ALA A 350 15.33 1.34 8.54
C ALA A 350 16.21 1.02 9.76
N ALA A 351 16.55 -0.27 9.98
CA ALA A 351 17.39 -0.70 11.10
C ALA A 351 18.84 -0.20 11.00
N THR A 352 19.34 0.07 9.79
CA THR A 352 20.72 0.56 9.60
C THR A 352 20.80 2.04 9.98
N GLN A 353 21.69 2.39 10.93
CA GLN A 353 21.90 3.75 11.41
C GLN A 353 23.27 4.33 11.00
N ASP A 354 24.22 3.51 10.57
CA ASP A 354 25.57 3.92 10.15
C ASP A 354 25.54 4.60 8.76
N PRO A 355 25.94 5.89 8.65
CA PRO A 355 25.98 6.62 7.39
C PRO A 355 26.89 5.98 6.32
N ILE A 356 28.01 5.33 6.71
CA ILE A 356 28.85 4.60 5.77
C ILE A 356 28.08 3.47 5.11
N ARG A 357 27.27 2.76 5.90
CA ARG A 357 26.39 1.71 5.39
C ARG A 357 25.29 2.26 4.48
N TRP A 358 24.87 3.51 4.62
CA TRP A 358 23.95 4.14 3.65
C TRP A 358 24.64 4.47 2.33
N GLY A 359 25.96 4.39 2.26
CA GLY A 359 26.74 4.72 1.07
C GLY A 359 27.46 6.07 1.16
N VAL A 360 27.41 6.78 2.32
CA VAL A 360 28.10 8.07 2.50
C VAL A 360 29.61 7.85 2.44
N CYS A 361 30.26 8.53 1.50
CA CYS A 361 31.68 8.41 1.19
C CYS A 361 32.18 6.98 0.94
N LYS A 362 31.26 6.08 0.61
CA LYS A 362 31.56 4.67 0.34
C LYS A 362 31.73 4.46 -1.16
N ALA A 363 32.92 3.99 -1.56
CA ALA A 363 33.16 3.58 -2.93
C ALA A 363 32.32 2.33 -3.29
N PRO A 364 31.78 2.24 -4.51
CA PRO A 364 31.06 1.05 -4.95
C PRO A 364 32.00 -0.15 -5.11
N ILE A 365 31.50 -1.36 -4.80
CA ILE A 365 32.27 -2.60 -4.96
C ILE A 365 32.26 -3.07 -6.42
N ALA A 366 31.08 -3.02 -7.07
CA ALA A 366 30.89 -3.54 -8.43
C ALA A 366 29.71 -2.82 -9.10
N ALA A 367 29.81 -1.53 -9.36
CA ALA A 367 28.72 -0.77 -9.97
C ALA A 367 28.85 -0.61 -11.48
N GLY A 368 30.01 -0.87 -12.09
CA GLY A 368 30.22 -0.75 -13.53
C GLY A 368 29.72 0.60 -14.08
N GLN A 369 28.94 0.57 -15.15
CA GLN A 369 28.29 1.76 -15.74
C GLN A 369 27.31 2.46 -14.78
N GLY A 370 26.81 1.73 -13.78
CA GLY A 370 25.91 2.27 -12.76
C GLY A 370 26.53 3.33 -11.86
N THR A 371 27.84 3.62 -11.97
CA THR A 371 28.48 4.74 -11.26
C THR A 371 28.14 6.10 -11.89
N GLY A 372 27.85 6.16 -13.20
CA GLY A 372 27.72 7.42 -13.92
C GLY A 372 28.99 8.29 -13.87
N GLY A 373 30.16 7.67 -13.60
CA GLY A 373 31.43 8.37 -13.41
C GLY A 373 31.66 8.91 -11.98
N ALA A 374 30.70 8.76 -11.06
CA ALA A 374 30.83 9.17 -9.67
C ALA A 374 31.65 8.16 -8.85
N GLN A 375 32.34 8.65 -7.81
CA GLN A 375 33.26 7.85 -6.99
C GLN A 375 32.59 7.21 -5.76
N TYR A 376 31.55 7.83 -5.22
CA TYR A 376 30.94 7.42 -3.96
C TYR A 376 29.43 7.21 -4.09
N GLY A 377 28.91 6.35 -3.27
CA GLY A 377 27.46 6.10 -3.16
C GLY A 377 26.68 7.39 -2.89
N ILE A 378 27.13 8.13 -1.88
CA ILE A 378 26.61 9.46 -1.50
C ILE A 378 27.78 10.38 -1.21
N VAL A 379 27.79 11.56 -1.77
CA VAL A 379 28.71 12.66 -1.46
C VAL A 379 27.94 13.73 -0.70
N PRO A 380 28.21 13.96 0.60
CA PRO A 380 27.51 14.98 1.38
C PRO A 380 27.55 16.35 0.69
N GLY A 381 26.43 17.06 0.65
CA GLY A 381 26.27 18.35 0.00
C GLY A 381 26.23 18.31 -1.53
N ASN A 382 26.53 17.17 -2.17
CA ASN A 382 26.63 17.10 -3.63
C ASN A 382 25.86 15.91 -4.23
N PRO A 383 24.57 16.08 -4.49
CA PRO A 383 23.75 15.04 -5.11
C PRO A 383 24.17 14.67 -6.53
N ASP A 384 24.78 15.60 -7.28
CA ASP A 384 25.22 15.34 -8.67
C ASP A 384 26.47 14.44 -8.72
N ALA A 385 27.30 14.46 -7.71
CA ALA A 385 28.45 13.57 -7.56
C ALA A 385 28.10 12.24 -6.84
N SER A 386 26.84 11.99 -6.56
CA SER A 386 26.37 10.82 -5.80
C SER A 386 25.79 9.76 -6.72
N ILE A 387 26.33 8.53 -6.67
CA ILE A 387 25.87 7.36 -7.44
C ILE A 387 24.39 7.10 -7.18
N LEU A 388 23.92 7.26 -5.93
CA LEU A 388 22.52 7.05 -5.55
C LEU A 388 21.58 7.93 -6.38
N SER A 389 21.88 9.24 -6.52
CA SER A 389 21.08 10.16 -7.31
C SER A 389 21.10 9.81 -8.80
N TYR A 390 22.28 9.46 -9.34
CA TYR A 390 22.42 9.03 -10.72
C TYR A 390 21.56 7.80 -11.04
N ARG A 391 21.65 6.75 -10.21
CA ARG A 391 20.92 5.50 -10.43
C ARG A 391 19.39 5.67 -10.27
N LEU A 392 18.94 6.50 -9.32
CA LEU A 392 17.52 6.85 -9.18
C LEU A 392 16.97 7.62 -10.37
N GLY A 393 17.78 8.50 -10.95
CA GLY A 393 17.43 9.32 -12.13
C GLY A 393 17.57 8.58 -13.46
N SER A 394 18.23 7.43 -13.51
CA SER A 394 18.43 6.67 -14.75
C SER A 394 17.23 5.78 -15.08
N VAL A 395 16.96 5.62 -16.38
CA VAL A 395 16.07 4.58 -16.95
C VAL A 395 16.84 3.57 -17.80
N ASP A 396 18.17 3.70 -17.87
CA ASP A 396 19.04 2.70 -18.50
C ASP A 396 19.05 1.42 -17.66
N PRO A 397 18.68 0.25 -18.21
CA PRO A 397 18.67 -1.02 -17.48
C PRO A 397 20.01 -1.39 -16.84
N GLY A 398 21.15 -0.93 -17.38
CA GLY A 398 22.48 -1.16 -16.83
C GLY A 398 22.85 -0.24 -15.66
N ALA A 399 22.07 0.80 -15.40
CA ALA A 399 22.36 1.81 -14.39
C ALA A 399 21.21 2.03 -13.41
N MET A 400 19.97 1.92 -13.83
CA MET A 400 18.80 2.28 -13.00
C MET A 400 18.69 1.46 -11.72
N MET A 401 18.18 2.11 -10.66
CA MET A 401 17.74 1.45 -9.41
C MET A 401 16.35 1.96 -9.01
N PRO A 402 15.44 1.07 -8.57
CA PRO A 402 15.52 -0.39 -8.66
C PRO A 402 15.66 -0.92 -10.10
N GLU A 403 16.31 -2.07 -10.26
CA GLU A 403 16.51 -2.73 -11.58
C GLU A 403 15.22 -3.30 -12.16
N LEU A 404 14.26 -3.62 -11.30
CA LEU A 404 12.96 -4.20 -11.64
C LEU A 404 11.82 -3.39 -11.00
N GLY A 405 10.64 -3.48 -11.60
CA GLY A 405 9.42 -2.90 -11.04
C GLY A 405 9.19 -1.43 -11.37
N ARG A 406 10.04 -0.83 -12.22
CA ARG A 406 9.83 0.50 -12.81
C ARG A 406 10.41 0.61 -14.21
N SER A 407 9.84 1.49 -15.00
CA SER A 407 10.33 1.94 -16.32
C SER A 407 10.50 3.46 -16.34
N LEU A 408 9.91 4.15 -15.38
CA LEU A 408 9.92 5.61 -15.25
C LEU A 408 10.79 6.06 -14.08
N VAL A 409 11.27 7.28 -14.13
CA VAL A 409 11.89 7.95 -12.99
C VAL A 409 10.81 8.40 -12.02
N HIS A 410 11.02 8.16 -10.72
CA HIS A 410 10.20 8.73 -9.66
C HIS A 410 10.70 10.14 -9.34
N SER A 411 10.20 11.13 -10.04
CA SER A 411 10.72 12.51 -9.98
C SER A 411 10.68 13.09 -8.57
N GLU A 412 9.59 12.86 -7.84
CA GLU A 412 9.38 13.36 -6.49
C GLU A 412 10.30 12.65 -5.48
N GLY A 413 10.48 11.33 -5.63
CA GLY A 413 11.42 10.56 -4.81
C GLY A 413 12.87 10.94 -5.07
N LEU A 414 13.24 11.16 -6.34
CA LEU A 414 14.56 11.65 -6.70
C LEU A 414 14.82 13.05 -6.11
N ALA A 415 13.85 13.95 -6.20
CA ALA A 415 13.96 15.30 -5.62
C ALA A 415 14.15 15.23 -4.09
N LEU A 416 13.39 14.37 -3.40
CA LEU A 416 13.53 14.14 -1.96
C LEU A 416 14.94 13.69 -1.60
N ILE A 417 15.48 12.69 -2.29
CA ILE A 417 16.83 12.15 -2.00
C ILE A 417 17.92 13.18 -2.33
N ARG A 418 17.77 13.93 -3.42
CA ARG A 418 18.71 15.02 -3.76
C ARG A 418 18.71 16.11 -2.68
N SER A 419 17.53 16.56 -2.21
CA SER A 419 17.43 17.51 -1.11
C SER A 419 18.09 16.98 0.17
N TRP A 420 17.83 15.72 0.53
CA TRP A 420 18.44 15.09 1.68
C TRP A 420 19.97 15.04 1.60
N ILE A 421 20.52 14.68 0.43
CA ILE A 421 21.98 14.70 0.21
C ILE A 421 22.54 16.13 0.29
N THR A 422 21.82 17.11 -0.26
CA THR A 422 22.24 18.53 -0.22
C THR A 422 22.35 19.06 1.21
N GLU A 423 21.46 18.64 2.10
CA GLU A 423 21.51 19.05 3.52
C GLU A 423 22.56 18.30 4.36
N MET A 424 23.15 17.22 3.84
CA MET A 424 24.22 16.51 4.54
C MET A 424 25.46 17.37 4.64
N SER A 425 26.02 17.47 5.83
CA SER A 425 27.35 18.05 6.07
C SER A 425 28.45 16.98 6.06
N GLY A 426 29.66 17.35 5.68
CA GLY A 426 30.82 16.49 5.67
C GLY A 426 31.58 16.52 4.33
N GLN A 427 32.72 15.87 4.29
CA GLN A 427 33.55 15.72 3.10
C GLN A 427 34.11 14.31 3.00
N CYS A 428 34.16 13.77 1.79
CA CYS A 428 34.76 12.46 1.55
C CYS A 428 36.27 12.60 1.40
N ASN A 429 37.03 12.09 2.37
CA ASN A 429 38.49 12.10 2.36
C ASN A 429 39.03 10.76 1.87
N ALA A 430 40.17 10.81 1.12
CA ALA A 430 40.81 9.61 0.57
C ALA A 430 41.27 8.58 1.66
N ALA A 431 41.52 9.04 2.90
CA ALA A 431 41.91 8.18 4.03
C ALA A 431 40.79 7.22 4.48
N GLN A 432 39.53 7.52 4.18
CA GLN A 432 38.40 6.62 4.53
C GLN A 432 38.29 5.40 3.62
N GLN A 433 38.98 5.37 2.48
CA GLN A 433 38.95 4.24 1.53
C GLN A 433 39.71 3.00 2.05
N THR A 434 40.70 3.17 2.92
CA THR A 434 41.63 2.08 3.33
C THR A 434 41.00 1.14 4.36
N VAL A 435 39.98 1.58 5.09
CA VAL A 435 39.39 0.79 6.18
C VAL A 435 38.42 -0.28 5.67
N VAL A 436 37.87 -0.10 4.47
CA VAL A 436 36.81 -1.01 3.93
C VAL A 436 37.42 -2.26 3.25
N HIS A 437 38.73 -2.22 2.91
CA HIS A 437 39.35 -3.31 2.14
C HIS A 437 40.14 -4.34 2.95
N SER A 438 40.43 -4.10 4.24
CA SER A 438 41.34 -4.98 5.00
C SER A 438 40.67 -5.96 5.94
N ASP A 439 39.44 -5.76 6.40
CA ASP A 439 38.91 -6.70 7.40
C ASP A 439 37.37 -6.91 7.24
N GLY A 440 37.04 -8.07 6.70
CA GLY A 440 35.68 -8.57 6.66
C GLY A 440 35.03 -8.88 8.02
N HIS A 441 35.75 -8.67 9.15
CA HIS A 441 35.24 -8.98 10.50
C HIS A 441 36.05 -8.24 11.59
N ASN A 442 35.79 -6.93 11.79
CA ASN A 442 36.15 -6.31 13.07
C ASN A 442 35.18 -5.19 13.48
N PRO A 443 34.25 -5.43 14.41
CA PRO A 443 33.28 -4.45 14.86
C PRO A 443 33.82 -3.33 15.75
N ARG A 444 35.11 -3.36 16.14
CA ARG A 444 35.67 -2.50 17.21
C ARG A 444 36.31 -1.18 16.77
N LEU A 445 36.38 -0.87 15.46
CA LEU A 445 37.07 0.34 14.98
C LEU A 445 36.14 1.45 14.52
N LEU A 446 34.82 1.36 14.74
CA LEU A 446 33.85 2.32 14.21
C LEU A 446 33.36 3.37 15.23
N ASP A 447 33.83 3.32 16.51
CA ASP A 447 33.30 4.20 17.57
C ASP A 447 34.03 5.56 17.71
N GLU A 448 35.06 5.84 16.91
CA GLU A 448 35.84 7.06 17.07
C GLU A 448 35.95 7.93 15.80
N ASN A 449 34.87 8.22 15.09
CA ASN A 449 34.97 9.21 14.02
C ASN A 449 33.86 10.29 14.12
N PRO A 450 34.20 11.48 14.70
CA PRO A 450 33.22 12.55 14.95
C PRO A 450 32.84 13.39 13.71
N ALA A 451 33.20 12.94 12.49
CA ALA A 451 33.15 13.80 11.28
C ALA A 451 31.78 13.86 10.58
N PHE A 452 30.75 13.14 11.05
CA PHE A 452 29.45 13.16 10.41
C PHE A 452 28.36 13.56 11.39
N THR A 453 28.11 14.84 11.50
CA THR A 453 26.91 15.37 12.15
C THR A 453 25.87 15.62 11.05
N LEU A 454 24.79 14.85 11.02
CA LEU A 454 23.57 15.31 10.40
C LEU A 454 23.13 16.53 11.19
N ALA A 455 22.82 17.64 10.54
CA ALA A 455 22.21 18.78 11.21
C ALA A 455 20.91 18.28 11.86
N SER A 456 21.00 17.93 13.13
CA SER A 456 19.83 17.63 13.94
C SER A 456 19.17 18.95 14.25
N GLY A 457 18.29 19.41 13.38
CA GLY A 457 17.26 20.36 13.75
C GLY A 457 16.39 19.68 14.80
N LEU A 458 16.82 19.72 16.04
CA LEU A 458 15.97 19.53 17.20
C LEU A 458 15.56 20.93 17.61
N ASP A 459 14.30 21.27 17.33
CA ASP A 459 13.38 21.97 18.23
C ASP A 459 11.94 21.73 17.74
#